data_52c8943ce88cfb4545b428c69ca0e80e
#
_entry.id   52c8943ce88cfb4545b428c69ca0e80e
#
_cell.length_a   1.000
_cell.length_b   1.000
_cell.length_c   1.000
_cell.angle_alpha   90.00
_cell.angle_beta   90.00
_cell.angle_gamma   90.00
#
_symmetry.space_group_name_H-M   'P 1'
#
loop_
_entity.id
_entity.type
_entity.pdbx_description
1 polymer ?
#
loop_
_entity_poly.entity_id
_entity_poly.type
_entity_poly.pdbx_seq_one_letter_code
_entity_poly.pdbx_strand_id
1 'polypeptide(L)'
;LPAMADTNINEYNQVPKVLQPNSMQSYVMERFTELYQSGANKGLLISATGTGKTYASAFAVSSVKPKRVLFLVHREQVARQAMESYQRVIGDSVTYGVLSGAAKGFSETYLFATMQMMSKPDCYERFSPTDFDVIVIDEAHRAGSESYHRIMEYFRPKFWFAMTASPERTDDFD
;
A
#
# COMPACT_ATOMS: atom_id res chain seq x y z
N LEU A 1 57.17 11.28 -4.72
CA LEU A 1 56.13 10.26 -4.49
C LEU A 1 54.78 10.89 -4.75
N PRO A 2 54.00 10.36 -5.70
CA PRO A 2 52.67 10.87 -5.92
C PRO A 2 51.85 10.66 -4.64
N ALA A 3 51.16 11.71 -4.20
CA ALA A 3 50.25 11.63 -3.11
C ALA A 3 49.16 10.59 -3.48
N MET A 4 48.98 9.57 -2.64
CA MET A 4 47.85 8.69 -2.79
C MET A 4 46.61 9.55 -2.64
N ALA A 5 45.75 9.53 -3.65
CA ALA A 5 44.45 10.13 -3.54
C ALA A 5 43.75 9.55 -2.30
N ASP A 6 43.30 10.42 -1.42
CA ASP A 6 42.40 10.04 -0.35
C ASP A 6 41.18 9.37 -0.98
N THR A 7 41.22 8.06 -1.04
CA THR A 7 40.04 7.27 -1.30
C THR A 7 39.11 7.53 -0.12
N ASN A 8 38.06 8.25 -0.38
CA ASN A 8 37.06 8.61 0.59
C ASN A 8 36.41 7.32 1.10
N ILE A 9 36.96 6.78 2.18
CA ILE A 9 36.54 5.52 2.81
C ILE A 9 35.08 5.62 3.31
N ASN A 10 34.50 6.84 3.32
CA ASN A 10 33.15 7.10 3.77
C ASN A 10 32.07 6.66 2.78
N GLU A 11 32.40 6.36 1.53
CA GLU A 11 31.39 5.88 0.58
C GLU A 11 31.04 4.39 0.75
N TYR A 12 31.92 3.61 1.37
CA TYR A 12 31.68 2.16 1.53
C TYR A 12 31.02 1.74 2.84
N ASN A 13 30.83 2.68 3.77
CA ASN A 13 30.23 2.39 5.09
C ASN A 13 28.87 3.07 5.33
N GLN A 14 28.16 3.46 4.27
CA GLN A 14 26.76 3.83 4.46
C GLN A 14 25.95 2.55 4.61
N VAL A 15 25.79 2.12 5.87
CA VAL A 15 24.68 1.23 6.25
C VAL A 15 23.41 1.89 5.71
N PRO A 16 22.61 1.19 4.87
CA PRO A 16 21.37 1.77 4.38
C PRO A 16 20.60 2.31 5.57
N LYS A 17 20.31 3.61 5.57
CA LYS A 17 19.47 4.19 6.61
C LYS A 17 18.12 3.49 6.55
N VAL A 18 17.80 2.71 7.56
CA VAL A 18 16.46 2.17 7.75
C VAL A 18 15.53 3.36 7.83
N LEU A 19 14.52 3.44 6.94
CA LEU A 19 13.54 4.49 6.95
C LEU A 19 12.77 4.45 8.28
N GLN A 20 12.78 5.57 8.99
CA GLN A 20 12.02 5.74 10.22
C GLN A 20 10.77 6.57 9.94
N PRO A 21 9.64 6.24 10.55
CA PRO A 21 8.43 7.04 10.37
C PRO A 21 8.61 8.44 11.00
N ASN A 22 8.08 9.46 10.31
CA ASN A 22 7.95 10.79 10.90
C ASN A 22 6.78 10.81 11.91
N SER A 23 6.54 11.97 12.55
CA SER A 23 5.49 12.08 13.58
C SER A 23 4.10 11.72 13.05
N MET A 24 3.76 12.19 11.85
CA MET A 24 2.47 11.88 11.22
C MET A 24 2.34 10.39 10.92
N GLN A 25 3.38 9.79 10.36
CA GLN A 25 3.40 8.37 10.01
C GLN A 25 3.33 7.49 11.25
N SER A 26 4.03 7.86 12.32
CA SER A 26 3.94 7.16 13.62
C SER A 26 2.53 7.21 14.20
N TYR A 27 1.87 8.36 14.13
CA TYR A 27 0.48 8.52 14.57
C TYR A 27 -0.46 7.62 13.76
N VAL A 28 -0.33 7.62 12.43
CA VAL A 28 -1.14 6.76 11.56
C VAL A 28 -0.91 5.29 11.89
N MET A 29 0.34 4.89 12.09
CA MET A 29 0.69 3.51 12.45
C MET A 29 0.05 3.08 13.76
N GLU A 30 0.13 3.90 14.80
CA GLU A 30 -0.51 3.62 16.10
C GLU A 30 -2.03 3.50 15.95
N ARG A 31 -2.64 4.45 15.26
CA ARG A 31 -4.11 4.48 15.11
C ARG A 31 -4.60 3.30 14.28
N PHE A 32 -3.89 2.97 13.21
CA PHE A 32 -4.21 1.79 12.37
C PHE A 32 -4.13 0.51 13.20
N THR A 33 -3.05 0.34 13.97
CA THR A 33 -2.85 -0.84 14.80
C THR A 33 -3.97 -0.99 15.84
N GLU A 34 -4.36 0.10 16.51
CA GLU A 34 -5.48 0.10 17.45
C GLU A 34 -6.78 -0.35 16.80
N LEU A 35 -7.11 0.22 15.64
CA LEU A 35 -8.34 -0.12 14.90
C LEU A 35 -8.32 -1.57 14.44
N TYR A 36 -7.20 -2.02 13.89
CA TYR A 36 -7.05 -3.39 13.40
C TYR A 36 -7.22 -4.41 14.53
N GLN A 37 -6.57 -4.17 15.66
CA GLN A 37 -6.61 -5.07 16.83
C GLN A 37 -7.96 -5.03 17.55
N SER A 38 -8.68 -3.92 17.47
CA SER A 38 -10.02 -3.80 18.08
C SER A 38 -11.12 -4.54 17.31
N GLY A 39 -10.80 -5.07 16.12
CA GLY A 39 -11.77 -5.71 15.25
C GLY A 39 -12.53 -4.76 14.34
N ALA A 40 -12.17 -3.47 14.31
CA ALA A 40 -12.67 -2.55 13.30
C ALA A 40 -12.26 -3.04 11.92
N ASN A 41 -13.14 -2.90 10.94
CA ASN A 41 -12.94 -3.44 9.60
C ASN A 41 -12.66 -2.38 8.52
N LYS A 42 -12.59 -1.11 8.90
CA LYS A 42 -12.29 -0.01 7.96
C LYS A 42 -11.71 1.21 8.67
N GLY A 43 -10.90 1.97 7.94
CA GLY A 43 -10.35 3.24 8.37
C GLY A 43 -10.05 4.15 7.19
N LEU A 44 -10.04 5.44 7.44
CA LEU A 44 -9.80 6.47 6.43
C LEU A 44 -8.64 7.36 6.86
N LEU A 45 -7.65 7.51 6.00
CA LEU A 45 -6.57 8.47 6.16
C LEU A 45 -6.80 9.65 5.22
N ILE A 46 -6.95 10.83 5.80
CA ILE A 46 -7.04 12.09 5.06
C ILE A 46 -5.73 12.83 5.23
N SER A 47 -5.02 13.08 4.13
CA SER A 47 -3.74 13.78 4.15
C SER A 47 -3.52 14.53 2.85
N ALA A 48 -3.13 15.78 2.94
CA ALA A 48 -2.84 16.63 1.78
C ALA A 48 -1.53 16.25 1.07
N THR A 49 -0.65 15.48 1.72
CA THR A 49 0.67 15.10 1.17
C THR A 49 0.62 13.74 0.51
N GLY A 50 0.77 13.69 -0.83
CA GLY A 50 0.66 12.46 -1.59
C GLY A 50 1.66 11.38 -1.19
N THR A 51 2.97 11.69 -1.23
CA THR A 51 4.04 10.73 -0.93
C THR A 51 4.04 10.30 0.53
N GLY A 52 3.86 11.24 1.45
CA GLY A 52 3.81 10.93 2.88
C GLY A 52 2.67 9.99 3.24
N LYS A 53 1.55 10.09 2.57
CA LYS A 53 0.38 9.23 2.73
C LYS A 53 0.70 7.77 2.36
N THR A 54 1.38 7.56 1.23
CA THR A 54 1.79 6.21 0.79
C THR A 54 2.78 5.58 1.77
N TYR A 55 3.80 6.32 2.20
CA TYR A 55 4.74 5.85 3.22
C TYR A 55 4.03 5.54 4.54
N ALA A 56 3.11 6.41 4.98
CA ALA A 56 2.32 6.18 6.19
C ALA A 56 1.55 4.86 6.12
N SER A 57 0.93 4.57 4.98
CA SER A 57 0.23 3.31 4.77
C SER A 57 1.16 2.11 4.84
N ALA A 58 2.37 2.21 4.28
CA ALA A 58 3.36 1.13 4.31
C ALA A 58 3.80 0.82 5.75
N PHE A 59 4.11 1.84 6.54
CA PHE A 59 4.43 1.65 7.96
C PHE A 59 3.27 1.04 8.73
N ALA A 60 2.06 1.56 8.53
CA ALA A 60 0.88 1.10 9.23
C ALA A 60 0.56 -0.36 8.91
N VAL A 61 0.43 -0.67 7.63
CA VAL A 61 0.02 -2.00 7.17
C VAL A 61 1.06 -3.06 7.55
N SER A 62 2.34 -2.77 7.36
CA SER A 62 3.40 -3.73 7.70
C SER A 62 3.51 -4.00 9.20
N SER A 63 3.09 -3.07 10.05
CA SER A 63 3.15 -3.23 11.50
C SER A 63 2.28 -4.37 12.03
N VAL A 64 1.21 -4.71 11.35
CA VAL A 64 0.31 -5.80 11.74
C VAL A 64 0.66 -7.14 11.10
N LYS A 65 1.73 -7.19 10.33
CA LYS A 65 2.25 -8.40 9.66
C LYS A 65 1.15 -9.19 8.92
N PRO A 66 0.48 -8.55 7.95
CA PRO A 66 -0.59 -9.22 7.22
C PRO A 66 -0.04 -10.34 6.35
N LYS A 67 -0.85 -11.37 6.08
CA LYS A 67 -0.48 -12.45 5.18
C LYS A 67 -0.36 -11.95 3.75
N ARG A 68 -1.35 -11.19 3.30
CA ARG A 68 -1.37 -10.57 1.96
C ARG A 68 -2.08 -9.23 1.99
N VAL A 69 -1.59 -8.32 1.16
CA VAL A 69 -2.13 -6.96 1.04
C VAL A 69 -2.38 -6.65 -0.43
N LEU A 70 -3.53 -6.09 -0.72
CA LEU A 70 -3.87 -5.54 -2.03
C LEU A 70 -3.89 -4.01 -1.94
N PHE A 71 -3.16 -3.35 -2.83
CA PHE A 71 -3.11 -1.89 -2.94
C PHE A 71 -3.75 -1.48 -4.27
N LEU A 72 -4.85 -0.74 -4.21
CA LEU A 72 -5.64 -0.35 -5.37
C LEU A 72 -5.49 1.13 -5.68
N VAL A 73 -5.26 1.42 -6.96
CA VAL A 73 -5.08 2.77 -7.51
C VAL A 73 -5.84 2.92 -8.82
N HIS A 74 -5.87 4.13 -9.37
CA HIS A 74 -6.53 4.38 -10.66
C HIS A 74 -5.61 4.26 -11.87
N ARG A 75 -4.28 4.33 -11.68
CA ARG A 75 -3.29 4.28 -12.77
C ARG A 75 -2.16 3.32 -12.44
N GLU A 76 -1.73 2.52 -13.43
CA GLU A 76 -0.64 1.56 -13.25
C GLU A 76 0.66 2.23 -12.82
N GLN A 77 0.97 3.42 -13.35
CA GLN A 77 2.16 4.17 -12.94
C GLN A 77 2.16 4.48 -11.45
N VAL A 78 1.00 4.85 -10.90
CA VAL A 78 0.85 5.09 -9.46
C VAL A 78 1.00 3.80 -8.66
N ALA A 79 0.52 2.67 -9.19
CA ALA A 79 0.73 1.36 -8.58
C ALA A 79 2.23 1.03 -8.45
N ARG A 80 3.01 1.27 -9.51
CA ARG A 80 4.45 1.03 -9.50
C ARG A 80 5.20 1.94 -8.52
N GLN A 81 4.82 3.21 -8.46
CA GLN A 81 5.39 4.16 -7.49
C GLN A 81 5.07 3.75 -6.05
N ALA A 82 3.85 3.31 -5.79
CA ALA A 82 3.45 2.83 -4.47
C ALA A 82 4.23 1.58 -4.08
N MET A 83 4.43 0.65 -5.00
CA MET A 83 5.25 -0.54 -4.77
C MET A 83 6.68 -0.16 -4.38
N GLU A 84 7.31 0.78 -5.09
CA GLU A 84 8.65 1.26 -4.77
C GLU A 84 8.72 1.87 -3.35
N SER A 85 7.71 2.64 -2.97
CA SER A 85 7.62 3.23 -1.63
C SER A 85 7.51 2.15 -0.56
N TYR A 86 6.69 1.12 -0.79
CA TYR A 86 6.54 -0.01 0.12
C TYR A 86 7.84 -0.80 0.25
N GLN A 87 8.55 -1.03 -0.85
CA GLN A 87 9.85 -1.70 -0.85
C GLN A 87 10.89 -0.96 0.01
N ARG A 88 10.88 0.37 -0.05
CA ARG A 88 11.78 1.21 0.76
C ARG A 88 11.47 1.12 2.25
N VAL A 89 10.20 0.98 2.63
CA VAL A 89 9.78 0.91 4.03
C VAL A 89 9.96 -0.49 4.59
N ILE A 90 9.56 -1.52 3.86
CA ILE A 90 9.42 -2.89 4.37
C ILE A 90 10.67 -3.72 4.05
N GLY A 91 11.31 -3.46 2.90
CA GLY A 91 12.51 -4.21 2.48
C GLY A 91 12.19 -5.52 1.78
N ASP A 92 13.18 -6.41 1.73
CA ASP A 92 13.17 -7.61 0.88
C ASP A 92 12.65 -8.87 1.58
N SER A 93 12.13 -8.75 2.78
CA SER A 93 11.63 -9.91 3.55
C SER A 93 10.30 -10.46 3.03
N VAL A 94 9.64 -9.74 2.16
CA VAL A 94 8.35 -10.09 1.55
C VAL A 94 8.41 -9.87 0.04
N THR A 95 7.42 -10.40 -0.67
CA THR A 95 7.35 -10.28 -2.13
C THR A 95 6.38 -9.20 -2.56
N TYR A 96 6.67 -8.56 -3.69
CA TYR A 96 5.89 -7.46 -4.26
C TYR A 96 5.61 -7.74 -5.73
N GLY A 97 4.47 -7.30 -6.21
CA GLY A 97 4.16 -7.35 -7.63
C GLY A 97 3.13 -6.32 -8.04
N VAL A 98 3.20 -5.91 -9.30
CA VAL A 98 2.17 -5.09 -9.95
C VAL A 98 1.37 -6.01 -10.87
N LEU A 99 0.07 -6.07 -10.64
CA LEU A 99 -0.83 -6.80 -11.51
C LEU A 99 -1.07 -5.99 -12.78
N SER A 100 -0.59 -6.51 -13.90
CA SER A 100 -0.78 -5.91 -15.22
C SER A 100 -1.34 -6.95 -16.18
N GLY A 101 -1.75 -6.53 -17.37
CA GLY A 101 -2.34 -7.43 -18.39
C GLY A 101 -1.44 -8.61 -18.77
N ALA A 102 -0.13 -8.47 -18.59
CA ALA A 102 0.87 -9.52 -18.83
C ALA A 102 1.33 -10.21 -17.54
N ALA A 103 0.77 -9.90 -16.39
CA ALA A 103 1.24 -10.37 -15.10
C ALA A 103 1.09 -11.88 -14.97
N LYS A 104 2.19 -12.49 -14.60
CA LYS A 104 2.25 -13.90 -14.21
C LYS A 104 2.57 -13.94 -12.71
N GLY A 105 1.82 -14.70 -11.97
CA GLY A 105 2.01 -14.85 -10.54
C GLY A 105 1.07 -13.96 -9.74
N PHE A 106 0.29 -14.58 -8.91
CA PHE A 106 -0.70 -13.94 -8.06
C PHE A 106 -0.45 -14.26 -6.59
N SER A 107 0.80 -14.63 -6.27
CA SER A 107 1.18 -15.13 -4.94
C SER A 107 1.97 -14.12 -4.10
N GLU A 108 2.24 -12.94 -4.62
CA GLU A 108 2.99 -11.91 -3.92
C GLU A 108 2.28 -11.49 -2.63
N THR A 109 3.08 -11.20 -1.58
CA THR A 109 2.53 -10.72 -0.32
C THR A 109 1.87 -9.35 -0.47
N TYR A 110 2.52 -8.44 -1.19
CA TYR A 110 2.00 -7.11 -1.49
C TYR A 110 1.74 -7.01 -2.98
N LEU A 111 0.47 -6.96 -3.36
CA LEU A 111 0.02 -6.86 -4.73
C LEU A 111 -0.55 -5.46 -5.00
N PHE A 112 -0.06 -4.82 -6.05
CA PHE A 112 -0.47 -3.48 -6.47
C PHE A 112 -1.22 -3.59 -7.78
N ALA A 113 -2.40 -3.02 -7.88
CA ALA A 113 -3.25 -3.15 -9.06
C ALA A 113 -4.09 -1.90 -9.28
N THR A 114 -4.56 -1.75 -10.52
CA THR A 114 -5.57 -0.73 -10.81
C THR A 114 -6.97 -1.25 -10.45
N MET A 115 -7.83 -0.31 -10.06
CA MET A 115 -9.24 -0.60 -9.79
C MET A 115 -9.91 -1.24 -11.01
N GLN A 116 -9.65 -0.70 -12.19
CA GLN A 116 -10.23 -1.18 -13.43
C GLN A 116 -9.88 -2.62 -13.73
N MET A 117 -8.61 -2.99 -13.54
CA MET A 117 -8.17 -4.37 -13.79
C MET A 117 -8.74 -5.33 -12.75
N MET A 118 -8.62 -4.99 -11.47
CA MET A 118 -9.07 -5.88 -10.39
C MET A 118 -10.59 -6.07 -10.39
N SER A 119 -11.36 -5.11 -10.90
CA SER A 119 -12.82 -5.20 -10.96
C SER A 119 -13.34 -6.14 -12.04
N LYS A 120 -12.50 -6.63 -12.92
CA LYS A 120 -12.88 -7.60 -13.94
C LYS A 120 -13.05 -8.98 -13.31
N PRO A 121 -14.17 -9.69 -13.56
CA PRO A 121 -14.38 -11.03 -13.00
C PRO A 121 -13.25 -12.00 -13.31
N ASP A 122 -12.69 -11.98 -14.53
CA ASP A 122 -11.55 -12.81 -14.90
C ASP A 122 -10.32 -12.58 -14.04
N CYS A 123 -10.20 -11.41 -13.43
CA CYS A 123 -9.11 -11.04 -12.56
C CYS A 123 -9.41 -11.37 -11.11
N TYR A 124 -10.48 -10.82 -10.54
CA TYR A 124 -10.72 -11.00 -9.11
C TYR A 124 -11.09 -12.44 -8.74
N GLU A 125 -11.71 -13.20 -9.64
CA GLU A 125 -12.06 -14.61 -9.39
C GLU A 125 -10.84 -15.53 -9.24
N ARG A 126 -9.65 -15.07 -9.62
CA ARG A 126 -8.39 -15.78 -9.37
C ARG A 126 -7.96 -15.76 -7.91
N PHE A 127 -8.59 -14.90 -7.11
CA PHE A 127 -8.34 -14.76 -5.68
C PHE A 127 -9.54 -15.26 -4.90
N SER A 128 -9.30 -15.82 -3.71
CA SER A 128 -10.36 -16.04 -2.74
C SER A 128 -10.81 -14.69 -2.17
N PRO A 129 -12.10 -14.51 -1.82
CA PRO A 129 -12.56 -13.29 -1.16
C PRO A 129 -11.76 -12.91 0.10
N THR A 130 -11.15 -13.88 0.76
CA THR A 130 -10.39 -13.70 2.00
C THR A 130 -8.88 -13.76 1.82
N ASP A 131 -8.37 -13.76 0.59
CA ASP A 131 -6.93 -13.84 0.33
C ASP A 131 -6.15 -12.66 0.91
N PHE A 132 -6.75 -11.46 0.92
CA PHE A 132 -6.09 -10.26 1.42
C PHE A 132 -6.59 -9.93 2.81
N ASP A 133 -5.67 -9.79 3.76
CA ASP A 133 -5.99 -9.32 5.12
C ASP A 133 -6.31 -7.83 5.13
N VAL A 134 -5.59 -7.05 4.32
CA VAL A 134 -5.78 -5.62 4.17
C VAL A 134 -5.90 -5.27 2.69
N ILE A 135 -6.89 -4.44 2.37
CA ILE A 135 -7.01 -3.81 1.05
C ILE A 135 -6.89 -2.30 1.25
N VAL A 136 -5.86 -1.72 0.64
CA VAL A 136 -5.61 -0.28 0.65
C VAL A 136 -6.20 0.31 -0.62
N ILE A 137 -6.96 1.39 -0.48
CA ILE A 137 -7.55 2.11 -1.61
C ILE A 137 -7.02 3.53 -1.61
N ASP A 138 -6.19 3.85 -2.59
CA ASP A 138 -5.69 5.21 -2.78
C ASP A 138 -6.67 6.04 -3.61
N GLU A 139 -6.74 7.32 -3.30
CA GLU A 139 -7.69 8.24 -3.94
C GLU A 139 -9.15 7.79 -3.75
N ALA A 140 -9.52 7.47 -2.51
CA ALA A 140 -10.84 6.92 -2.17
C ALA A 140 -12.00 7.85 -2.55
N HIS A 141 -11.76 9.15 -2.75
CA HIS A 141 -12.76 10.09 -3.23
C HIS A 141 -13.28 9.77 -4.65
N ARG A 142 -12.55 8.90 -5.40
CA ARG A 142 -12.98 8.40 -6.71
C ARG A 142 -13.75 7.08 -6.63
N ALA A 143 -14.13 6.67 -5.42
CA ALA A 143 -14.67 5.35 -5.14
C ALA A 143 -16.12 5.12 -5.61
N GLY A 144 -16.85 6.14 -6.08
CA GLY A 144 -18.22 6.01 -6.56
C GLY A 144 -18.39 5.28 -7.90
N SER A 145 -17.37 4.60 -8.41
CA SER A 145 -17.42 3.88 -9.67
C SER A 145 -17.98 2.47 -9.50
N GLU A 146 -18.49 1.92 -10.59
CA GLU A 146 -18.95 0.53 -10.65
C GLU A 146 -17.81 -0.46 -10.31
N SER A 147 -16.59 -0.16 -10.75
CA SER A 147 -15.40 -0.97 -10.44
C SER A 147 -15.18 -1.11 -8.93
N TYR A 148 -15.31 0.00 -8.21
CA TYR A 148 -15.18 0.02 -6.76
C TYR A 148 -16.23 -0.88 -6.09
N HIS A 149 -17.49 -0.77 -6.49
CA HIS A 149 -18.57 -1.55 -5.92
C HIS A 149 -18.37 -3.05 -6.15
N ARG A 150 -17.91 -3.46 -7.33
CA ARG A 150 -17.60 -4.86 -7.63
C ARG A 150 -16.53 -5.42 -6.71
N ILE A 151 -15.48 -4.65 -6.46
CA ILE A 151 -14.39 -5.03 -5.55
C ILE A 151 -14.91 -5.16 -4.13
N MET A 152 -15.69 -4.18 -3.67
CA MET A 152 -16.26 -4.18 -2.32
C MET A 152 -17.23 -5.36 -2.10
N GLU A 153 -17.97 -5.78 -3.12
CA GLU A 153 -18.86 -6.91 -3.02
C GLU A 153 -18.14 -8.25 -2.98
N TYR A 154 -17.05 -8.38 -3.71
CA TYR A 154 -16.32 -9.65 -3.81
C TYR A 154 -15.41 -9.92 -2.63
N PHE A 155 -14.54 -8.98 -2.31
CA PHE A 155 -13.50 -9.18 -1.29
C PHE A 155 -14.03 -9.01 0.12
N ARG A 156 -13.46 -9.80 1.04
CA ARG A 156 -13.78 -9.79 2.48
C ARG A 156 -12.47 -9.72 3.28
N PRO A 157 -11.71 -8.61 3.19
CA PRO A 157 -10.50 -8.45 3.99
C PRO A 157 -10.85 -8.25 5.46
N LYS A 158 -9.86 -8.40 6.33
CA LYS A 158 -9.99 -8.03 7.74
C LYS A 158 -10.13 -6.51 7.91
N PHE A 159 -9.51 -5.75 7.01
CA PHE A 159 -9.49 -4.29 7.10
C PHE A 159 -9.45 -3.63 5.72
N TRP A 160 -10.33 -2.67 5.50
CA TRP A 160 -10.31 -1.75 4.36
C TRP A 160 -9.64 -0.45 4.78
N PHE A 161 -8.53 -0.11 4.16
CA PHE A 161 -7.77 1.10 4.47
C PHE A 161 -7.85 2.08 3.30
N ALA A 162 -8.71 3.08 3.44
CA ALA A 162 -8.89 4.10 2.41
C ALA A 162 -8.01 5.31 2.67
N MET A 163 -7.50 5.92 1.62
CA MET A 163 -6.70 7.13 1.68
C MET A 163 -7.21 8.16 0.70
N THR A 164 -7.21 9.42 1.10
CA THR A 164 -7.61 10.53 0.24
C THR A 164 -6.93 11.82 0.67
N ALA A 165 -6.69 12.71 -0.31
CA ALA A 165 -6.25 14.07 -0.04
C ALA A 165 -7.43 15.02 0.19
N SER A 166 -8.64 14.64 -0.18
CA SER A 166 -9.85 15.47 -0.09
C SER A 166 -10.97 14.76 0.67
N PRO A 167 -11.50 15.37 1.75
CA PRO A 167 -12.60 14.77 2.50
C PRO A 167 -13.97 14.89 1.82
N GLU A 168 -14.08 15.68 0.75
CA GLU A 168 -15.37 16.10 0.18
C GLU A 168 -16.16 15.01 -0.56
N ARG A 169 -15.55 13.83 -0.83
CA ARG A 169 -16.17 12.74 -1.62
C ARG A 169 -15.93 11.37 -1.01
N THR A 170 -16.03 11.27 0.30
CA THR A 170 -15.82 9.99 1.00
C THR A 170 -17.11 9.36 1.49
N ASP A 171 -18.27 9.90 1.11
CA ASP A 171 -19.59 9.46 1.58
C ASP A 171 -19.87 7.99 1.23
N ASP A 172 -19.35 7.51 0.11
CA ASP A 172 -19.57 6.13 -0.35
C ASP A 172 -18.72 5.10 0.39
N PHE A 173 -17.76 5.53 1.21
CA PHE A 173 -16.90 4.63 1.98
C PHE A 173 -17.48 4.28 3.34
N ASP A 174 -18.34 5.10 3.84
CA ASP A 174 -19.04 4.83 5.09
C ASP A 174 -20.15 3.79 4.88
#